data_336f37c133662ec7c3ca3d7deb07ed31
#
_entry.id   336f37c133662ec7c3ca3d7deb07ed31
#
_cell.length_a   1.000
_cell.length_b   1.000
_cell.length_c   1.000
_cell.angle_alpha   90.00
_cell.angle_beta   90.00
_cell.angle_gamma   90.00
#
_symmetry.space_group_name_H-M   'P 1'
#
loop_
_entity.id
_entity.type
_entity.pdbx_description
1 polymer ?
#
loop_
_entity_poly.entity_id
_entity_poly.type
_entity_poly.pdbx_seq_one_letter_code
_entity_poly.pdbx_strand_id
1 'polypeptide(L)'
;LFGQAVDPIRTYGRTEGCSITGGYVYRGSAIPGLEGTYFFADYCNATVWSFRYSPSGGVTSFRNRSLELRAEGDRISSIVSFAEDNAGEMYILEQGSGSANGELWQIIRACSE
;
A
#
# COMPACT_ATOMS: atom_id res chain seq x y z
N LEU A 1 5.30 -32.34 -2.41
CA LEU A 1 4.98 -30.94 -2.60
C LEU A 1 3.77 -30.79 -3.52
N PHE A 2 2.87 -29.94 -3.13
CA PHE A 2 1.65 -29.71 -3.89
C PHE A 2 1.64 -28.30 -4.42
N GLY A 3 1.40 -28.15 -5.71
CA GLY A 3 1.41 -26.87 -6.37
C GLY A 3 2.76 -26.54 -6.98
N GLN A 4 2.78 -25.46 -7.69
CA GLN A 4 3.97 -24.99 -8.41
C GLN A 4 4.28 -23.58 -7.95
N ALA A 5 5.57 -23.31 -7.69
CA ALA A 5 6.00 -21.97 -7.33
C ALA A 5 5.90 -21.06 -8.55
N VAL A 6 5.49 -19.82 -8.32
CA VAL A 6 5.37 -18.80 -9.34
C VAL A 6 6.35 -17.68 -9.00
N ASP A 7 7.03 -17.16 -10.01
CA ASP A 7 7.99 -16.09 -9.80
C ASP A 7 7.30 -14.83 -9.27
N PRO A 8 8.00 -14.02 -8.46
CA PRO A 8 7.44 -12.75 -7.99
C PRO A 8 7.10 -11.82 -9.15
N ILE A 9 6.03 -11.08 -9.02
CA ILE A 9 5.63 -10.07 -10.00
C ILE A 9 6.52 -8.84 -9.89
N ARG A 10 6.95 -8.51 -8.68
CA ARG A 10 7.77 -7.32 -8.40
C ARG A 10 8.71 -7.61 -7.24
N THR A 11 9.96 -7.17 -7.38
CA THR A 11 10.95 -7.27 -6.31
C THR A 11 11.67 -5.94 -6.16
N TYR A 12 12.30 -5.74 -4.99
CA TYR A 12 13.20 -4.62 -4.79
C TYR A 12 14.33 -5.02 -3.84
N GLY A 13 15.44 -4.30 -3.90
CA GLY A 13 16.61 -4.62 -3.11
C GLY A 13 16.75 -3.78 -1.86
N ARG A 14 17.84 -4.02 -1.15
CA ARG A 14 18.10 -3.36 0.14
C ARG A 14 18.33 -1.85 0.01
N THR A 15 18.65 -1.35 -1.17
CA THR A 15 18.78 0.09 -1.38
C THR A 15 17.44 0.79 -1.42
N GLU A 16 16.36 0.04 -1.65
CA GLU A 16 15.02 0.61 -1.74
C GLU A 16 14.20 0.37 -0.49
N GLY A 17 14.62 -0.57 0.35
CA GLY A 17 13.90 -0.89 1.57
C GLY A 17 14.46 -2.13 2.23
N CYS A 18 13.83 -2.58 3.30
CA CYS A 18 14.32 -3.71 4.07
C CYS A 18 13.28 -4.80 4.30
N SER A 19 11.99 -4.47 4.32
CA SER A 19 10.96 -5.43 4.69
C SER A 19 9.64 -5.03 4.07
N ILE A 20 9.17 -5.86 3.15
CA ILE A 20 7.94 -5.59 2.43
C ILE A 20 6.72 -5.86 3.32
N THR A 21 5.78 -4.95 3.27
CA THR A 21 4.46 -5.10 3.89
C THR A 21 3.43 -5.17 2.76
N GLY A 22 2.90 -6.30 2.56
CA GLY A 22 1.84 -6.47 1.58
C GLY A 22 0.50 -6.33 2.25
N GLY A 23 -0.51 -6.36 1.43
CA GLY A 23 -1.16 -5.31 0.75
C GLY A 23 -2.46 -5.85 0.21
N TYR A 24 -3.22 -4.96 -0.38
CA TYR A 24 -4.55 -5.23 -0.88
C TYR A 24 -4.76 -4.56 -2.22
N VAL A 25 -5.70 -5.11 -2.97
CA VAL A 25 -6.24 -4.44 -4.15
C VAL A 25 -7.38 -3.53 -3.70
N TYR A 26 -7.31 -2.26 -4.08
CA TYR A 26 -8.40 -1.34 -3.77
C TYR A 26 -9.66 -1.74 -4.53
N ARG A 27 -10.75 -1.97 -3.80
CA ARG A 27 -12.02 -2.44 -4.36
C ARG A 27 -13.18 -1.49 -4.05
N GLY A 28 -12.87 -0.35 -3.43
CA GLY A 28 -13.90 0.60 -3.04
C GLY A 28 -14.38 1.46 -4.18
N SER A 29 -15.33 2.32 -3.89
CA SER A 29 -15.90 3.25 -4.86
C SER A 29 -15.67 4.71 -4.48
N ALA A 30 -15.13 4.97 -3.29
CA ALA A 30 -14.93 6.35 -2.82
C ALA A 30 -13.86 7.10 -3.61
N ILE A 31 -12.92 6.38 -4.22
CA ILE A 31 -11.87 6.97 -5.04
C ILE A 31 -12.00 6.43 -6.46
N PRO A 32 -12.78 7.11 -7.32
CA PRO A 32 -13.00 6.65 -8.69
C PRO A 32 -11.69 6.50 -9.46
N GLY A 33 -11.58 5.41 -10.22
CA GLY A 33 -10.38 5.15 -11.00
C GLY A 33 -9.28 4.42 -10.25
N LEU A 34 -9.41 4.28 -8.93
CA LEU A 34 -8.40 3.58 -8.14
C LEU A 34 -8.68 2.08 -8.04
N GLU A 35 -9.92 1.66 -8.25
CA GLU A 35 -10.25 0.23 -8.11
C GLU A 35 -9.40 -0.61 -9.05
N GLY A 36 -8.98 -1.77 -8.55
CA GLY A 36 -8.07 -2.65 -9.25
C GLY A 36 -6.59 -2.36 -9.03
N THR A 37 -6.27 -1.33 -8.25
CA THR A 37 -4.88 -0.97 -7.93
C THR A 37 -4.44 -1.70 -6.67
N TYR A 38 -3.28 -2.37 -6.75
CA TYR A 38 -2.68 -3.09 -5.63
C TYR A 38 -1.70 -2.18 -4.90
N PHE A 39 -1.77 -2.15 -3.58
CA PHE A 39 -0.88 -1.36 -2.73
C PHE A 39 0.00 -2.27 -1.89
N PHE A 40 1.24 -1.87 -1.73
CA PHE A 40 2.16 -2.50 -0.78
C PHE A 40 3.15 -1.44 -0.29
N ALA A 41 3.89 -1.77 0.76
CA ALA A 41 4.78 -0.80 1.39
C ALA A 41 6.05 -1.47 1.89
N ASP A 42 7.01 -0.64 2.30
CA ASP A 42 8.19 -1.09 3.02
C ASP A 42 8.12 -0.59 4.46
N TYR A 43 8.38 -1.48 5.41
CA TYR A 43 8.29 -1.14 6.82
C TYR A 43 9.36 -0.14 7.24
N CYS A 44 10.58 -0.28 6.72
CA CYS A 44 11.73 0.47 7.22
C CYS A 44 11.72 1.93 6.83
N ASN A 45 11.37 2.22 5.58
CA ASN A 45 11.41 3.60 5.10
C ASN A 45 10.04 4.17 4.79
N ALA A 46 8.99 3.39 5.02
CA ALA A 46 7.62 3.82 4.84
C ALA A 46 7.27 4.22 3.41
N THR A 47 7.98 3.70 2.43
CA THR A 47 7.60 3.92 1.05
C THR A 47 6.36 3.09 0.74
N VAL A 48 5.38 3.71 0.10
CA VAL A 48 4.17 3.05 -0.35
C VAL A 48 4.14 3.06 -1.86
N TRP A 49 3.97 1.88 -2.45
CA TRP A 49 3.87 1.73 -3.90
C TRP A 49 2.52 1.18 -4.29
N SER A 50 2.14 1.45 -5.52
CA SER A 50 0.94 0.85 -6.11
C SER A 50 1.18 0.51 -7.57
N PHE A 51 0.42 -0.46 -8.06
CA PHE A 51 0.47 -0.82 -9.47
C PHE A 51 -0.81 -1.54 -9.86
N ARG A 52 -1.00 -1.71 -11.18
CA ARG A 52 -2.04 -2.57 -11.72
C ARG A 52 -1.37 -3.78 -12.35
N TYR A 53 -2.06 -4.90 -12.29
CA TYR A 53 -1.56 -6.14 -12.87
C TYR A 53 -2.64 -6.81 -13.70
N SER A 54 -2.24 -7.33 -14.85
CA SER A 54 -3.09 -8.22 -15.63
C SER A 54 -2.26 -9.39 -16.12
N PRO A 55 -2.87 -10.58 -16.29
CA PRO A 55 -2.14 -11.75 -16.77
C PRO A 55 -1.49 -11.53 -18.14
N SER A 56 -2.10 -10.71 -19.00
CA SER A 56 -1.57 -10.46 -20.34
C SER A 56 -0.63 -9.27 -20.40
N GLY A 57 -0.82 -8.26 -19.57
CA GLY A 57 -0.05 -7.02 -19.62
C GLY A 57 1.01 -6.87 -18.55
N GLY A 58 1.01 -7.74 -17.55
CA GLY A 58 1.94 -7.64 -16.45
C GLY A 58 1.69 -6.43 -15.57
N VAL A 59 2.76 -5.90 -14.98
CA VAL A 59 2.70 -4.74 -14.09
C VAL A 59 2.63 -3.46 -14.91
N THR A 60 1.64 -2.63 -14.62
CA THR A 60 1.49 -1.31 -15.25
C THR A 60 1.18 -0.27 -14.17
N SER A 61 1.34 1.00 -14.51
CA SER A 61 1.00 2.12 -13.61
C SER A 61 1.69 2.02 -12.26
N PHE A 62 2.95 1.60 -12.25
CA PHE A 62 3.73 1.51 -11.03
C PHE A 62 4.04 2.92 -10.53
N ARG A 63 3.67 3.20 -9.28
CA ARG A 63 3.84 4.53 -8.69
C ARG A 63 4.31 4.46 -7.25
N ASN A 64 5.10 5.45 -6.86
CA ASN A 64 5.39 5.72 -5.45
C ASN A 64 4.33 6.69 -4.94
N ARG A 65 3.55 6.25 -3.95
CA ARG A 65 2.42 7.03 -3.41
C ARG A 65 2.75 7.72 -2.09
N SER A 66 4.00 7.68 -1.66
CA SER A 66 4.36 8.14 -0.31
C SER A 66 4.04 9.61 -0.07
N LEU A 67 4.14 10.46 -1.08
CA LEU A 67 3.83 11.88 -0.92
C LEU A 67 2.34 12.18 -0.89
N GLU A 68 1.55 11.34 -1.52
CA GLU A 68 0.09 11.50 -1.53
C GLU A 68 -0.56 11.01 -0.24
N LEU A 69 0.03 9.97 0.35
CA LEU A 69 -0.52 9.31 1.53
C LEU A 69 0.09 9.95 2.77
N ARG A 70 -0.39 11.13 3.08
CA ARG A 70 0.05 11.89 4.24
C ARG A 70 -1.11 12.13 5.19
N ALA A 71 -0.81 12.09 6.46
CA ALA A 71 -1.75 12.43 7.50
C ALA A 71 -1.38 13.82 8.03
N GLU A 72 -2.18 14.82 7.71
CA GLU A 72 -1.98 16.19 8.21
C GLU A 72 -0.58 16.74 7.95
N GLY A 73 -0.05 16.44 6.74
CA GLY A 73 1.26 16.93 6.36
C GLY A 73 2.41 16.02 6.73
N ASP A 74 2.20 15.06 7.60
CA ASP A 74 3.22 14.12 8.02
C ASP A 74 3.11 12.82 7.23
N ARG A 75 4.26 12.17 7.05
CA ARG A 75 4.29 10.86 6.42
C ARG A 75 3.86 9.80 7.43
N ILE A 76 3.14 8.81 6.92
CA ILE A 76 2.87 7.60 7.70
C ILE A 76 4.18 6.82 7.77
N SER A 77 4.52 6.31 8.95
CA SER A 77 5.77 5.58 9.14
C SER A 77 5.51 4.22 9.78
N SER A 78 6.50 3.34 9.70
CA SER A 78 6.41 2.01 10.32
C SER A 78 5.11 1.29 9.95
N ILE A 79 4.89 1.16 8.66
CA ILE A 79 3.66 0.54 8.15
C ILE A 79 3.76 -0.97 8.36
N VAL A 80 2.86 -1.51 9.16
CA VAL A 80 2.87 -2.93 9.52
C VAL A 80 1.82 -3.76 8.81
N SER A 81 0.78 -3.13 8.28
CA SER A 81 -0.28 -3.87 7.60
C SER A 81 -1.18 -2.91 6.82
N PHE A 82 -1.97 -3.50 5.96
CA PHE A 82 -3.11 -2.86 5.32
C PHE A 82 -4.37 -3.62 5.72
N ALA A 83 -5.52 -3.00 5.55
CA ALA A 83 -6.80 -3.64 5.81
C ALA A 83 -7.83 -3.10 4.84
N GLU A 84 -8.97 -3.79 4.75
CA GLU A 84 -10.10 -3.30 3.98
C GLU A 84 -11.39 -3.55 4.74
N ASP A 85 -12.37 -2.68 4.51
CA ASP A 85 -13.69 -2.86 5.08
C ASP A 85 -14.63 -3.58 4.11
N ASN A 86 -15.88 -3.75 4.51
CA ASN A 86 -16.85 -4.46 3.68
C ASN A 86 -17.18 -3.73 2.37
N ALA A 87 -16.92 -2.45 2.31
CA ALA A 87 -17.13 -1.66 1.10
C ALA A 87 -15.90 -1.64 0.19
N GLY A 88 -14.81 -2.30 0.59
CA GLY A 88 -13.58 -2.34 -0.18
C GLY A 88 -12.69 -1.13 -0.01
N GLU A 89 -13.00 -0.24 0.93
CA GLU A 89 -12.13 0.88 1.24
C GLU A 89 -10.94 0.41 2.02
N MET A 90 -9.78 1.03 1.81
CA MET A 90 -8.52 0.56 2.36
C MET A 90 -8.04 1.39 3.53
N TYR A 91 -7.32 0.73 4.41
CA TYR A 91 -6.72 1.32 5.60
C TYR A 91 -5.24 0.94 5.67
N ILE A 92 -4.46 1.79 6.32
CA ILE A 92 -3.05 1.54 6.62
C ILE A 92 -2.88 1.52 8.13
N LEU A 93 -2.18 0.50 8.63
CA LEU A 93 -1.89 0.37 10.05
C LEU A 93 -0.44 0.76 10.29
N GLU A 94 -0.27 1.70 11.20
CA GLU A 94 1.02 2.24 11.59
C GLU A 94 1.36 1.78 13.00
N GLN A 95 2.57 1.27 13.18
CA GLN A 95 3.04 0.87 14.49
C GLN A 95 3.47 2.09 15.30
N GLY A 96 3.06 2.14 16.55
CA GLY A 96 3.56 3.15 17.45
C GLY A 96 4.98 2.84 17.88
N SER A 97 5.67 3.84 18.43
CA SER A 97 7.02 3.69 18.93
C SER A 97 7.17 4.46 20.23
N GLY A 98 7.95 3.90 21.17
CA GLY A 98 8.12 4.50 22.46
C GLY A 98 6.80 4.72 23.19
N SER A 99 6.48 5.98 23.47
CA SER A 99 5.19 6.35 24.07
C SER A 99 4.10 6.62 23.05
N ALA A 100 4.42 6.58 21.76
CA ALA A 100 3.44 6.83 20.72
C ALA A 100 2.56 5.60 20.51
N ASN A 101 1.29 5.84 20.25
CA ASN A 101 0.32 4.78 19.97
C ASN A 101 0.36 4.40 18.50
N GLY A 102 -0.02 3.17 18.20
CA GLY A 102 -0.28 2.77 16.83
C GLY A 102 -1.50 3.51 16.28
N GLU A 103 -1.58 3.65 14.97
CA GLU A 103 -2.65 4.39 14.34
C GLU A 103 -3.20 3.66 13.14
N LEU A 104 -4.50 3.80 12.93
CA LEU A 104 -5.22 3.26 11.79
C LEU A 104 -5.67 4.43 10.93
N TRP A 105 -5.20 4.45 9.68
CA TRP A 105 -5.51 5.51 8.72
C TRP A 105 -6.35 4.98 7.59
N GLN A 106 -7.39 5.69 7.21
CA GLN A 106 -8.19 5.35 6.04
C GLN A 106 -7.63 6.08 4.82
N ILE A 107 -7.50 5.36 3.72
CA ILE A 107 -7.13 6.00 2.44
C ILE A 107 -8.40 6.63 1.87
N ILE A 108 -8.38 7.93 1.68
CA ILE A 108 -9.52 8.67 1.17
C ILE A 108 -9.11 9.48 -0.06
N ARG A 109 -10.11 9.91 -0.80
CA ARG A 109 -9.87 10.80 -1.93
C ARG A 109 -9.42 12.16 -1.42
N ALA A 110 -8.39 12.70 -2.06
CA ALA A 110 -7.95 14.05 -1.73
C ALA A 110 -9.04 15.06 -2.06
N CYS A 111 -9.15 16.09 -1.22
CA CYS A 111 -10.06 17.18 -1.50
C CYS A 111 -9.56 17.91 -2.75
N SER A 112 -10.45 18.14 -3.71
CA SER A 112 -10.12 18.97 -4.85
C SER A 112 -10.50 20.42 -4.56
N GLU A 113 -9.65 21.31 -4.97
CA GLU A 113 -9.86 22.72 -4.75
C GLU A 113 -10.14 23.46 -6.04
#